data_02db6cda6c18b292b31ae750faccec43
#
_entry.id   02db6cda6c18b292b31ae750faccec43
#
_cell.length_a   1.000
_cell.length_b   1.000
_cell.length_c   1.000
_cell.angle_alpha   90.00
_cell.angle_beta   90.00
_cell.angle_gamma   90.00
#
_symmetry.space_group_name_H-M   'P 1'
#
loop_
_entity.id
_entity.type
_entity.pdbx_description
1 polymer ?
#
loop_
_entity_poly.entity_id
_entity_poly.type
_entity_poly.pdbx_seq_one_letter_code
_entity_poly.pdbx_strand_id
1 'polypeptide(L)'
;MLLGAHMSVSGGLHKAFERGKTVGCQTIQIFTKNASQWKAKPLSEADIAAWQKAVTAHDGITPVITHDSYLINLASPAEEAWEKSIGAFKEEIERNSLLGIPYLVTHAGAHMSSGEEVGLSRIAQAVN
;
A
#
# COMPACT_ATOMS: atom_id res chain seq x y z
N MET A 1 1.60 17.24 -15.66
CA MET A 1 1.79 16.72 -14.28
C MET A 1 0.45 16.26 -13.77
N LEU A 2 0.33 15.02 -13.29
CA LEU A 2 -0.92 14.51 -12.69
C LEU A 2 -1.01 14.96 -11.23
N LEU A 3 -2.16 15.44 -10.82
CA LEU A 3 -2.44 15.84 -9.44
C LEU A 3 -3.41 14.85 -8.81
N GLY A 4 -3.15 14.49 -7.57
CA GLY A 4 -3.97 13.56 -6.83
C GLY A 4 -3.81 13.69 -5.32
N ALA A 5 -4.52 12.85 -4.59
CA ALA A 5 -4.47 12.82 -3.14
C ALA A 5 -4.67 11.41 -2.60
N HIS A 6 -4.34 11.23 -1.32
CA HIS A 6 -4.62 9.99 -0.60
C HIS A 6 -6.12 9.93 -0.25
N MET A 7 -6.81 8.92 -0.79
CA MET A 7 -8.26 8.77 -0.64
C MET A 7 -8.61 7.71 0.41
N SER A 8 -9.62 8.04 1.20
CA SER A 8 -10.20 7.08 2.14
C SER A 8 -10.87 5.91 1.40
N VAL A 9 -10.66 4.71 1.90
CA VAL A 9 -11.29 3.46 1.42
C VAL A 9 -12.43 2.97 2.33
N SER A 10 -12.90 3.81 3.23
CA SER A 10 -14.01 3.46 4.12
C SER A 10 -15.25 3.06 3.33
N GLY A 11 -15.81 1.90 3.64
CA GLY A 11 -16.96 1.33 2.93
C GLY A 11 -16.59 0.54 1.66
N GLY A 12 -15.29 0.33 1.40
CA GLY A 12 -14.77 -0.47 0.29
C GLY A 12 -13.73 0.27 -0.55
N LEU A 13 -12.74 -0.47 -1.08
CA LEU A 13 -11.64 0.10 -1.87
C LEU A 13 -12.13 0.93 -3.06
N HIS A 14 -13.15 0.44 -3.76
CA HIS A 14 -13.76 1.09 -4.92
C HIS A 14 -14.30 2.50 -4.63
N LYS A 15 -14.65 2.81 -3.36
CA LYS A 15 -15.15 4.13 -2.96
C LYS A 15 -14.11 5.25 -3.08
N ALA A 16 -12.84 4.90 -3.15
CA ALA A 16 -11.76 5.86 -3.33
C ALA A 16 -11.87 6.62 -4.66
N PHE A 17 -12.35 5.97 -5.72
CA PHE A 17 -12.53 6.61 -7.02
C PHE A 17 -13.60 7.71 -7.00
N GLU A 18 -14.75 7.44 -6.41
CA GLU A 18 -15.82 8.44 -6.26
C GLU A 18 -15.33 9.66 -5.48
N ARG A 19 -14.58 9.43 -4.39
CA ARG A 19 -14.00 10.48 -3.57
C ARG A 19 -12.94 11.28 -4.32
N GLY A 20 -12.04 10.59 -5.04
CA GLY A 20 -11.04 11.23 -5.88
C GLY A 20 -11.67 12.10 -6.96
N LYS A 21 -12.69 11.61 -7.64
CA LYS A 21 -13.45 12.35 -8.65
C LYS A 21 -14.07 13.62 -8.08
N THR A 22 -14.67 13.54 -6.88
CA THR A 22 -15.33 14.69 -6.24
C THR A 22 -14.36 15.86 -5.99
N VAL A 23 -13.08 15.58 -5.72
CA VAL A 23 -12.06 16.61 -5.47
C VAL A 23 -11.16 16.86 -6.68
N GLY A 24 -11.49 16.30 -7.85
CA GLY A 24 -10.79 16.56 -9.11
C GLY A 24 -9.45 15.85 -9.26
N CYS A 25 -9.24 14.72 -8.58
CA CYS A 25 -8.03 13.93 -8.71
C CYS A 25 -7.89 13.31 -10.10
N GLN A 26 -6.67 13.33 -10.64
CA GLN A 26 -6.26 12.62 -11.85
C GLN A 26 -5.54 11.30 -11.52
N THR A 27 -5.05 11.17 -10.30
CA THR A 27 -4.45 9.97 -9.71
C THR A 27 -4.84 9.90 -8.24
N ILE A 28 -4.88 8.72 -7.65
CA ILE A 28 -5.17 8.56 -6.22
C ILE A 28 -4.16 7.63 -5.57
N GLN A 29 -3.89 7.87 -4.29
CA GLN A 29 -3.20 6.93 -3.42
C GLN A 29 -4.19 6.36 -2.41
N ILE A 30 -4.05 5.10 -2.06
CA ILE A 30 -4.90 4.42 -1.07
C ILE A 30 -4.07 3.49 -0.17
N PHE A 31 -4.63 3.13 0.98
CA PHE A 31 -4.26 1.91 1.69
C PHE A 31 -5.14 0.76 1.21
N THR A 32 -4.57 -0.44 1.03
CA THR A 32 -5.36 -1.64 0.68
C THR A 32 -5.98 -2.33 1.88
N LYS A 33 -5.53 -1.96 3.09
CA LYS A 33 -5.99 -2.45 4.40
C LYS A 33 -5.88 -1.35 5.45
N ASN A 34 -6.27 -1.66 6.69
CA ASN A 34 -6.04 -0.74 7.81
C ASN A 34 -4.53 -0.56 8.06
N ALA A 35 -4.04 0.66 7.85
CA ALA A 35 -2.62 0.99 7.97
C ALA A 35 -2.03 0.85 9.38
N SER A 36 -2.88 0.68 10.40
CA SER A 36 -2.48 0.51 11.81
C SER A 36 -2.66 -0.92 12.31
N GLN A 37 -2.89 -1.89 11.42
CA GLN A 37 -3.07 -3.30 11.77
C GLN A 37 -2.13 -4.19 10.95
N TRP A 38 -1.51 -5.16 11.64
CA TRP A 38 -0.63 -6.14 11.01
C TRP A 38 -1.39 -7.10 10.08
N LYS A 39 -2.53 -7.59 10.54
CA LYS A 39 -3.34 -8.55 9.78
C LYS A 39 -4.48 -7.83 9.07
N ALA A 40 -4.73 -8.23 7.85
CA ALA A 40 -5.90 -7.80 7.09
C ALA A 40 -6.80 -9.00 6.76
N LYS A 41 -8.08 -8.72 6.59
CA LYS A 41 -8.99 -9.69 5.97
C LYS A 41 -8.55 -9.88 4.51
N PRO A 42 -8.48 -11.10 4.00
CA PRO A 42 -8.24 -11.34 2.58
C PRO A 42 -9.25 -10.58 1.71
N LEU A 43 -8.82 -10.14 0.55
CA LEU A 43 -9.71 -9.57 -0.45
C LEU A 43 -10.66 -10.67 -0.95
N SER A 44 -11.96 -10.43 -0.86
CA SER A 44 -12.94 -11.33 -1.44
C SER A 44 -13.05 -11.11 -2.97
N GLU A 45 -13.55 -12.09 -3.69
CA GLU A 45 -13.87 -11.95 -5.12
C GLU A 45 -14.81 -10.76 -5.37
N ALA A 46 -15.75 -10.52 -4.47
CA ALA A 46 -16.66 -9.37 -4.54
C ALA A 46 -15.93 -8.04 -4.40
N ASP A 47 -14.93 -7.94 -3.50
CA ASP A 47 -14.09 -6.74 -3.34
C ASP A 47 -13.29 -6.46 -4.62
N ILE A 48 -12.68 -7.51 -5.18
CA ILE A 48 -11.89 -7.42 -6.42
C ILE A 48 -12.78 -7.01 -7.60
N ALA A 49 -13.95 -7.63 -7.75
CA ALA A 49 -14.89 -7.29 -8.81
C ALA A 49 -15.42 -5.85 -8.70
N ALA A 50 -15.76 -5.40 -7.48
CA ALA A 50 -16.16 -4.02 -7.24
C ALA A 50 -15.04 -3.02 -7.56
N TRP A 51 -13.79 -3.36 -7.23
CA TRP A 51 -12.62 -2.57 -7.57
C TRP A 51 -12.45 -2.46 -9.09
N GLN A 52 -12.43 -3.58 -9.81
CA GLN A 52 -12.25 -3.61 -11.27
C GLN A 52 -13.34 -2.82 -12.00
N LYS A 53 -14.59 -2.93 -11.54
CA LYS A 53 -15.70 -2.12 -12.05
C LYS A 53 -15.46 -0.62 -11.84
N ALA A 54 -14.94 -0.24 -10.68
CA ALA A 54 -14.65 1.17 -10.39
C ALA A 54 -13.48 1.70 -11.23
N VAL A 55 -12.41 0.91 -11.43
CA VAL A 55 -11.30 1.24 -12.34
C VAL A 55 -11.83 1.56 -13.74
N THR A 56 -12.69 0.69 -14.29
CA THR A 56 -13.27 0.89 -15.62
C THR A 56 -14.19 2.10 -15.69
N ALA A 57 -14.96 2.36 -14.63
CA ALA A 57 -15.90 3.50 -14.58
C ALA A 57 -15.19 4.85 -14.37
N HIS A 58 -13.93 4.86 -13.93
CA HIS A 58 -13.14 6.05 -13.62
C HIS A 58 -11.77 6.00 -14.30
N ASP A 59 -11.73 5.63 -15.57
CA ASP A 59 -10.51 5.45 -16.39
C ASP A 59 -9.62 6.69 -16.46
N GLY A 60 -10.17 7.88 -16.23
CA GLY A 60 -9.44 9.14 -16.10
C GLY A 60 -8.67 9.31 -14.77
N ILE A 61 -8.82 8.41 -13.79
CA ILE A 61 -8.08 8.44 -12.52
C ILE A 61 -7.03 7.33 -12.56
N THR A 62 -5.85 7.65 -13.10
CA THR A 62 -4.77 6.68 -13.31
C THR A 62 -3.40 7.37 -13.34
N PRO A 63 -2.30 6.72 -12.86
CA PRO A 63 -2.31 5.44 -12.16
C PRO A 63 -2.89 5.54 -10.74
N VAL A 64 -3.37 4.42 -10.21
CA VAL A 64 -3.60 4.28 -8.79
C VAL A 64 -2.31 3.82 -8.12
N ILE A 65 -2.04 4.35 -6.94
CA ILE A 65 -0.84 4.07 -6.14
C ILE A 65 -1.32 3.56 -4.78
N THR A 66 -0.67 2.57 -4.23
CA THR A 66 -0.90 2.17 -2.83
C THR A 66 0.23 2.67 -1.94
N HIS A 67 -0.06 2.79 -0.67
CA HIS A 67 0.92 2.99 0.39
C HIS A 67 0.80 1.82 1.37
N ASP A 68 1.90 1.32 1.87
CA ASP A 68 1.90 0.24 2.84
C ASP A 68 1.52 0.68 4.26
N SER A 69 1.39 -0.28 5.15
CA SER A 69 1.07 -0.04 6.56
C SER A 69 2.19 0.73 7.26
N TYR A 70 1.84 1.68 8.13
CA TYR A 70 2.77 2.40 9.01
C TYR A 70 3.57 1.52 9.97
N LEU A 71 3.14 0.26 10.15
CA LEU A 71 3.80 -0.68 11.05
C LEU A 71 5.03 -1.35 10.42
N ILE A 72 5.15 -1.30 9.09
CA ILE A 72 6.24 -1.93 8.34
C ILE A 72 7.52 -1.13 8.56
N ASN A 73 8.57 -1.81 9.04
CA ASN A 73 9.92 -1.24 9.19
C ASN A 73 10.95 -2.25 8.66
N LEU A 74 11.30 -2.13 7.38
CA LEU A 74 12.27 -3.00 6.72
C LEU A 74 13.71 -2.74 7.15
N ALA A 75 13.96 -1.66 7.91
CA ALA A 75 15.26 -1.32 8.48
C ALA A 75 15.43 -1.79 9.95
N SER A 76 14.44 -2.49 10.50
CA SER A 76 14.46 -2.90 11.90
C SER A 76 15.68 -3.75 12.26
N PRO A 77 16.44 -3.44 13.33
CA PRO A 77 17.54 -4.29 13.78
C PRO A 77 17.06 -5.53 14.54
N ALA A 78 15.82 -5.53 15.04
CA ALA A 78 15.23 -6.65 15.76
C ALA A 78 14.70 -7.68 14.74
N GLU A 79 15.24 -8.91 14.78
CA GLU A 79 14.94 -9.96 13.80
C GLU A 79 13.45 -10.27 13.70
N GLU A 80 12.77 -10.51 14.82
CA GLU A 80 11.33 -10.79 14.85
C GLU A 80 10.49 -9.66 14.21
N ALA A 81 10.81 -8.41 14.52
CA ALA A 81 10.11 -7.25 13.98
C ALA A 81 10.39 -7.07 12.48
N TRP A 82 11.59 -7.40 12.04
CA TRP A 82 12.02 -7.34 10.66
C TRP A 82 11.33 -8.43 9.82
N GLU A 83 11.35 -9.68 10.25
CA GLU A 83 10.66 -10.79 9.58
C GLU A 83 9.15 -10.52 9.48
N LYS A 84 8.55 -10.01 10.55
CA LYS A 84 7.14 -9.60 10.56
C LYS A 84 6.85 -8.49 9.56
N SER A 85 7.75 -7.53 9.43
CA SER A 85 7.64 -6.45 8.45
C SER A 85 7.75 -6.97 7.02
N ILE A 86 8.67 -7.90 6.74
CA ILE A 86 8.78 -8.56 5.44
C ILE A 86 7.50 -9.32 5.09
N GLY A 87 6.95 -10.08 6.03
CA GLY A 87 5.70 -10.80 5.82
C GLY A 87 4.53 -9.86 5.49
N ALA A 88 4.42 -8.74 6.22
CA ALA A 88 3.40 -7.74 5.96
C ALA A 88 3.62 -7.01 4.63
N PHE A 89 4.86 -6.72 4.25
CA PHE A 89 5.20 -6.10 2.97
C PHE A 89 4.86 -7.00 1.77
N LYS A 90 5.15 -8.31 1.88
CA LYS A 90 4.73 -9.30 0.87
C LYS A 90 3.21 -9.34 0.71
N GLU A 91 2.46 -9.30 1.82
CA GLU A 91 0.99 -9.23 1.77
C GLU A 91 0.50 -7.98 1.02
N GLU A 92 1.12 -6.82 1.22
CA GLU A 92 0.77 -5.60 0.47
C GLU A 92 1.04 -5.75 -1.04
N ILE A 93 2.17 -6.36 -1.43
CA ILE A 93 2.49 -6.64 -2.83
C ILE A 93 1.47 -7.61 -3.45
N GLU A 94 1.10 -8.67 -2.74
CA GLU A 94 0.08 -9.62 -3.20
C GLU A 94 -1.27 -8.95 -3.40
N ARG A 95 -1.69 -8.08 -2.48
CA ARG A 95 -2.93 -7.31 -2.60
C ARG A 95 -2.90 -6.38 -3.81
N ASN A 96 -1.76 -5.71 -4.05
CA ASN A 96 -1.57 -4.89 -5.24
C ASN A 96 -1.72 -5.70 -6.53
N SER A 97 -1.13 -6.89 -6.56
CA SER A 97 -1.21 -7.81 -7.70
C SER A 97 -2.67 -8.22 -7.98
N LEU A 98 -3.42 -8.58 -6.95
CA LEU A 98 -4.84 -8.94 -7.07
C LEU A 98 -5.72 -7.78 -7.59
N LEU A 99 -5.36 -6.55 -7.23
CA LEU A 99 -6.09 -5.34 -7.64
C LEU A 99 -5.58 -4.77 -8.97
N GLY A 100 -4.48 -5.28 -9.53
CA GLY A 100 -3.83 -4.76 -10.74
C GLY A 100 -3.20 -3.38 -10.53
N ILE A 101 -2.72 -3.07 -9.30
CA ILE A 101 -2.09 -1.80 -8.97
C ILE A 101 -0.57 -1.94 -9.13
N PRO A 102 0.08 -1.13 -10.01
CA PRO A 102 1.49 -1.34 -10.33
C PRO A 102 2.47 -0.73 -9.31
N TYR A 103 2.03 0.16 -8.44
CA TYR A 103 2.91 0.94 -7.58
C TYR A 103 2.55 0.79 -6.10
N LEU A 104 3.56 0.46 -5.30
CA LEU A 104 3.49 0.45 -3.84
C LEU A 104 4.53 1.43 -3.29
N VAL A 105 4.08 2.42 -2.55
CA VAL A 105 4.94 3.35 -1.79
C VAL A 105 5.18 2.76 -0.41
N THR A 106 6.43 2.73 0.00
CA THR A 106 6.86 2.29 1.33
C THR A 106 7.83 3.29 1.93
N HIS A 107 7.82 3.42 3.24
CA HIS A 107 8.90 4.09 3.96
C HIS A 107 10.13 3.16 4.02
N ALA A 108 11.31 3.74 3.84
CA ALA A 108 12.55 2.98 3.97
C ALA A 108 12.68 2.33 5.35
N GLY A 109 12.08 2.93 6.37
CA GLY A 109 12.09 2.44 7.75
C GLY A 109 13.08 3.21 8.63
N ALA A 110 13.16 2.76 9.88
CA ALA A 110 14.02 3.36 10.89
C ALA A 110 15.00 2.33 11.44
N HIS A 111 16.28 2.66 11.46
CA HIS A 111 17.35 1.78 11.96
C HIS A 111 17.40 1.67 13.50
N MET A 112 16.54 2.36 14.23
CA MET A 112 16.37 2.24 15.69
C MET A 112 17.69 2.29 16.47
N SER A 113 18.57 3.23 16.13
CA SER A 113 19.92 3.42 16.69
C SER A 113 20.96 2.35 16.33
N SER A 114 20.69 1.41 15.42
CA SER A 114 21.70 0.44 14.95
C SER A 114 22.68 1.00 13.93
N GLY A 115 22.41 2.21 13.42
CA GLY A 115 23.21 2.90 12.40
C GLY A 115 22.64 2.78 10.99
N GLU A 116 22.92 3.78 10.17
CA GLU A 116 22.37 3.88 8.80
C GLU A 116 22.81 2.71 7.91
N GLU A 117 24.06 2.30 7.96
CA GLU A 117 24.59 1.18 7.16
C GLU A 117 23.88 -0.13 7.47
N VAL A 118 23.61 -0.40 8.75
CA VAL A 118 22.84 -1.58 9.18
C VAL A 118 21.41 -1.49 8.65
N GLY A 119 20.78 -0.33 8.80
CA GLY A 119 19.41 -0.11 8.30
C GLY A 119 19.31 -0.30 6.79
N LEU A 120 20.21 0.28 6.01
CA LEU A 120 20.25 0.14 4.55
C LEU A 120 20.49 -1.31 4.12
N SER A 121 21.40 -2.02 4.80
CA SER A 121 21.63 -3.44 4.54
C SER A 121 20.38 -4.28 4.79
N ARG A 122 19.65 -4.02 5.86
CA ARG A 122 18.38 -4.70 6.19
C ARG A 122 17.31 -4.47 5.13
N ILE A 123 17.15 -3.22 4.68
CA ILE A 123 16.20 -2.88 3.62
C ILE A 123 16.57 -3.63 2.33
N ALA A 124 17.85 -3.59 1.93
CA ALA A 124 18.30 -4.28 0.73
C ALA A 124 18.05 -5.80 0.79
N GLN A 125 18.24 -6.43 1.94
CA GLN A 125 17.93 -7.85 2.16
C GLN A 125 16.43 -8.13 2.13
N ALA A 126 15.61 -7.21 2.62
CA ALA A 126 14.16 -7.39 2.68
C ALA A 126 13.48 -7.31 1.31
N VAL A 127 14.06 -6.54 0.36
CA VAL A 127 13.46 -6.32 -0.98
C VAL A 127 14.04 -7.22 -2.06
N ASN A 128 15.14 -7.95 -1.79
CA ASN A 128 15.74 -8.94 -2.69
C ASN A 128 15.22 -10.35 -2.41
#